data_bf093c7667f5470fbeac6cdd69035ad4
#
_entry.id   bf093c7667f5470fbeac6cdd69035ad4
#
_cell.length_a   1.000
_cell.length_b   1.000
_cell.length_c   1.000
_cell.angle_alpha   90.00
_cell.angle_beta   90.00
_cell.angle_gamma   90.00
#
_symmetry.space_group_name_H-M   'P 1'
#
loop_
_entity.id
_entity.type
_entity.pdbx_description
1 polymer ?
#
loop_
_entity_poly.entity_id
_entity_poly.type
_entity_poly.pdbx_seq_one_letter_code
_entity_poly.pdbx_strand_id
1 'polypeptide(L)'
;RHSEELTGDDFSFGWLYEHVRKNDYAPVQRRFDYPYDAYPGPSKIPGAGLEFPLDSTDNVKSVHLYQKQGVCEVLWESGKSLKCFVHAEKPLGWFVFEGEGDGFIPSLVPPVYDRAVTNNANDHGGPNLKRLGYSQGEIEHLPDNKIVYNQKGWGDFSYSVAVKWKQSGNRLVGVWSATSSLVDEKAENIVDEAMEEGVISHYAEHKEWWDEFNGRSSISIPDKVIEKQYYNEVYKMGSVAREDSYPISLQSVWTADNGNLPPWKGDY
;
A
#
# COMPACT_ATOMS: atom_id res chain seq x y z
N ARG A 1 5.86 -16.61 20.40
CA ARG A 1 5.00 -17.73 20.02
C ARG A 1 5.76 -19.04 19.81
N HIS A 2 7.03 -19.01 19.45
CA HIS A 2 7.87 -20.18 19.17
C HIS A 2 9.14 -20.18 20.03
N SER A 3 9.01 -19.67 21.29
CA SER A 3 10.17 -19.53 22.19
C SER A 3 10.85 -20.87 22.49
N GLU A 4 10.10 -21.97 22.56
CA GLU A 4 10.65 -23.30 22.78
C GLU A 4 11.48 -23.81 21.59
N GLU A 5 11.14 -23.40 20.38
CA GLU A 5 11.85 -23.75 19.15
C GLU A 5 13.08 -22.88 18.89
N LEU A 6 13.13 -21.72 19.54
CA LEU A 6 14.23 -20.76 19.47
C LEU A 6 15.20 -20.88 20.67
N THR A 7 15.25 -22.06 21.29
CA THR A 7 16.14 -22.39 22.39
C THR A 7 17.06 -23.55 22.00
N GLY A 8 18.12 -23.73 22.75
CA GLY A 8 19.08 -24.83 22.57
C GLY A 8 20.45 -24.31 22.15
N ASP A 9 21.41 -25.24 22.14
CA ASP A 9 22.83 -24.94 21.86
C ASP A 9 23.02 -24.42 20.42
N ASP A 10 22.18 -24.85 19.51
CA ASP A 10 22.13 -24.40 18.08
C ASP A 10 21.42 -23.07 17.86
N PHE A 11 20.92 -22.45 18.92
CA PHE A 11 20.35 -21.08 18.91
C PHE A 11 21.16 -20.13 19.79
N SER A 12 22.48 -20.23 19.67
CA SER A 12 23.44 -19.41 20.41
C SER A 12 24.39 -18.65 19.49
N PHE A 13 24.91 -17.54 19.99
CA PHE A 13 25.92 -16.77 19.27
C PHE A 13 27.16 -17.60 18.95
N GLY A 14 27.60 -18.47 19.89
CA GLY A 14 28.75 -19.33 19.69
C GLY A 14 28.57 -20.29 18.52
N TRP A 15 27.42 -20.93 18.44
CA TRP A 15 27.06 -21.81 17.32
C TRP A 15 27.02 -21.08 16.00
N LEU A 16 26.34 -19.92 15.95
CA LEU A 16 26.28 -19.05 14.79
C LEU A 16 27.67 -18.62 14.31
N TYR A 17 28.51 -18.15 15.25
CA TYR A 17 29.86 -17.68 14.94
C TYR A 17 30.74 -18.80 14.32
N GLU A 18 30.66 -20.04 14.83
CA GLU A 18 31.41 -21.16 14.27
C GLU A 18 31.01 -21.52 12.85
N HIS A 19 29.72 -21.40 12.50
CA HIS A 19 29.24 -21.60 11.12
C HIS A 19 29.67 -20.48 10.21
N VAL A 20 29.50 -19.23 10.63
CA VAL A 20 29.90 -18.03 9.87
C VAL A 20 31.39 -18.06 9.58
N ARG A 21 32.21 -18.40 10.56
CA ARG A 21 33.68 -18.53 10.41
C ARG A 21 34.09 -19.56 9.36
N LYS A 22 33.29 -20.61 9.19
CA LYS A 22 33.50 -21.68 8.20
C LYS A 22 32.87 -21.36 6.83
N ASN A 23 32.20 -20.21 6.66
CA ASN A 23 31.37 -19.88 5.51
C ASN A 23 30.24 -20.89 5.26
N ASP A 24 29.77 -21.58 6.30
CA ASP A 24 28.68 -22.54 6.24
C ASP A 24 27.37 -21.91 6.70
N TYR A 25 26.77 -21.15 5.82
CA TYR A 25 25.56 -20.36 6.13
C TYR A 25 24.26 -21.17 6.07
N ALA A 26 24.21 -22.28 5.36
CA ALA A 26 22.98 -23.04 5.15
C ALA A 26 22.34 -23.57 6.44
N PRO A 27 23.09 -24.13 7.44
CA PRO A 27 22.51 -24.48 8.73
C PRO A 27 21.99 -23.26 9.50
N VAL A 28 22.73 -22.14 9.43
CA VAL A 28 22.33 -20.87 10.09
C VAL A 28 21.00 -20.39 9.55
N GLN A 29 20.87 -20.28 8.23
CA GLN A 29 19.63 -19.87 7.59
C GLN A 29 18.47 -20.79 7.98
N ARG A 30 18.64 -22.11 7.84
CA ARG A 30 17.59 -23.06 8.25
C ARG A 30 17.16 -22.89 9.70
N ARG A 31 18.10 -22.62 10.60
CA ARG A 31 17.83 -22.54 12.04
C ARG A 31 17.18 -21.24 12.45
N PHE A 32 17.64 -20.12 11.87
CA PHE A 32 17.18 -18.77 12.26
C PHE A 32 16.00 -18.30 11.41
N ASP A 33 15.92 -18.70 10.14
CA ASP A 33 14.84 -18.28 9.23
C ASP A 33 13.61 -19.21 9.31
N TYR A 34 13.80 -20.46 9.73
CA TYR A 34 12.72 -21.45 9.83
C TYR A 34 11.47 -20.97 10.58
N PRO A 35 11.56 -20.29 11.74
CA PRO A 35 10.36 -19.80 12.42
C PRO A 35 9.56 -18.79 11.62
N TYR A 36 10.22 -18.04 10.74
CA TYR A 36 9.58 -17.08 9.86
C TYR A 36 8.93 -17.75 8.65
N ASP A 37 9.49 -18.87 8.21
CA ASP A 37 9.09 -19.56 6.99
C ASP A 37 8.08 -20.68 7.23
N ALA A 38 8.13 -21.34 8.38
CA ALA A 38 7.33 -22.52 8.65
C ALA A 38 5.96 -22.22 9.25
N TYR A 39 5.84 -21.12 9.99
CA TYR A 39 4.62 -20.81 10.72
C TYR A 39 3.93 -19.57 10.18
N PRO A 40 2.59 -19.62 10.00
CA PRO A 40 1.82 -18.42 9.76
C PRO A 40 1.94 -17.52 10.99
N GLY A 41 2.07 -16.24 10.75
CA GLY A 41 2.15 -15.22 11.79
C GLY A 41 1.66 -13.90 11.24
N PRO A 42 1.58 -12.84 12.07
CA PRO A 42 1.30 -11.53 11.56
C PRO A 42 2.27 -11.21 10.43
N SER A 43 1.76 -11.04 9.22
CA SER A 43 2.55 -10.72 8.03
C SER A 43 1.94 -9.51 7.35
N LYS A 44 2.77 -8.67 6.76
CA LYS A 44 2.32 -7.55 5.96
C LYS A 44 1.75 -8.10 4.65
N ILE A 45 0.47 -7.84 4.41
CA ILE A 45 -0.24 -8.30 3.23
C ILE A 45 -0.57 -7.06 2.40
N PRO A 46 -0.26 -7.02 1.09
CA PRO A 46 -0.74 -5.97 0.20
C PRO A 46 -2.26 -5.92 0.21
N GLY A 47 -2.85 -4.72 0.12
CA GLY A 47 -4.30 -4.54 0.08
C GLY A 47 -4.92 -5.08 -1.19
N ALA A 48 -5.07 -4.22 -2.18
CA ALA A 48 -5.45 -4.56 -3.54
C ALA A 48 -4.90 -3.47 -4.48
N GLY A 49 -4.60 -3.83 -5.72
CA GLY A 49 -4.31 -2.88 -6.78
C GLY A 49 -5.61 -2.27 -7.32
N LEU A 50 -5.62 -0.97 -7.59
CA LEU A 50 -6.68 -0.32 -8.36
C LEU A 50 -6.17 -0.14 -9.79
N GLU A 51 -6.75 -0.85 -10.73
CA GLU A 51 -6.33 -0.84 -12.13
C GLU A 51 -7.37 -0.18 -13.04
N PHE A 52 -6.87 0.44 -14.09
CA PHE A 52 -7.69 1.10 -15.11
C PHE A 52 -7.38 0.56 -16.50
N PRO A 53 -8.38 0.37 -17.38
CA PRO A 53 -8.20 -0.20 -18.70
C PRO A 53 -7.65 0.86 -19.68
N LEU A 54 -6.41 1.29 -19.49
CA LEU A 54 -5.74 2.27 -20.33
C LEU A 54 -5.35 1.69 -21.70
N ASP A 55 -5.41 2.52 -22.73
CA ASP A 55 -4.88 2.17 -24.05
C ASP A 55 -3.34 2.11 -23.98
N SER A 56 -2.77 0.94 -24.22
CA SER A 56 -1.32 0.71 -24.18
C SER A 56 -0.55 1.47 -25.27
N THR A 57 -1.23 2.04 -26.25
CA THR A 57 -0.62 2.86 -27.32
C THR A 57 -0.57 4.34 -26.97
N ASP A 58 -1.28 4.78 -25.93
CA ASP A 58 -1.27 6.15 -25.45
C ASP A 58 -0.14 6.38 -24.45
N ASN A 59 0.87 7.11 -24.85
CA ASN A 59 2.06 7.33 -24.06
C ASN A 59 1.82 8.35 -22.94
N VAL A 60 2.39 8.10 -21.78
CA VAL A 60 2.44 9.07 -20.69
C VAL A 60 3.37 10.21 -21.10
N LYS A 61 2.83 11.42 -21.16
CA LYS A 61 3.56 12.66 -21.44
C LYS A 61 4.32 13.17 -20.23
N SER A 62 3.67 13.16 -19.06
CA SER A 62 4.28 13.63 -17.80
C SER A 62 3.55 13.09 -16.58
N VAL A 63 4.30 12.97 -15.48
CA VAL A 63 3.78 12.70 -14.14
C VAL A 63 4.28 13.81 -13.21
N HIS A 64 3.36 14.47 -12.51
CA HIS A 64 3.66 15.54 -11.57
C HIS A 64 3.14 15.19 -10.18
N LEU A 65 4.03 15.22 -9.21
CA LEU A 65 3.67 15.14 -7.80
C LEU A 65 3.76 16.54 -7.19
N TYR A 66 2.60 17.12 -6.89
CA TYR A 66 2.49 18.41 -6.21
C TYR A 66 2.59 18.21 -4.70
N GLN A 67 3.83 18.12 -4.19
CA GLN A 67 4.14 17.77 -2.80
C GLN A 67 3.46 18.66 -1.76
N LYS A 68 3.38 19.96 -2.03
CA LYS A 68 2.69 20.91 -1.13
C LYS A 68 1.19 20.70 -1.04
N GLN A 69 0.62 19.96 -1.96
CA GLN A 69 -0.81 19.72 -2.07
C GLN A 69 -1.15 18.23 -1.87
N GLY A 70 -0.14 17.35 -1.80
CA GLY A 70 -0.36 15.92 -1.72
C GLY A 70 -1.13 15.34 -2.91
N VAL A 71 -0.95 15.88 -4.13
CA VAL A 71 -1.68 15.49 -5.34
C VAL A 71 -0.74 14.97 -6.40
N CYS A 72 -1.11 13.87 -7.03
CA CYS A 72 -0.45 13.37 -8.23
C CYS A 72 -1.30 13.65 -9.47
N GLU A 73 -0.66 14.09 -10.56
CA GLU A 73 -1.28 14.28 -11.87
C GLU A 73 -0.48 13.53 -12.93
N VAL A 74 -1.19 12.75 -13.74
CA VAL A 74 -0.66 12.07 -14.92
C VAL A 74 -1.30 12.67 -16.15
N LEU A 75 -0.49 13.01 -17.14
CA LEU A 75 -0.94 13.54 -18.44
C LEU A 75 -0.48 12.61 -19.55
N TRP A 76 -1.36 12.29 -20.47
CA TRP A 76 -1.07 11.50 -21.68
C TRP A 76 -0.92 12.39 -22.90
N GLU A 77 -0.28 11.87 -23.94
CA GLU A 77 -0.09 12.58 -25.20
C GLU A 77 -1.41 12.85 -25.94
N SER A 78 -2.40 12.01 -25.75
CA SER A 78 -3.77 12.20 -26.24
C SER A 78 -4.51 13.37 -25.63
N GLY A 79 -3.99 13.96 -24.55
CA GLY A 79 -4.65 15.00 -23.77
C GLY A 79 -5.50 14.48 -22.61
N LYS A 80 -5.58 13.16 -22.40
CA LYS A 80 -6.20 12.58 -21.21
C LYS A 80 -5.42 12.95 -19.96
N SER A 81 -6.09 12.98 -18.81
CA SER A 81 -5.45 13.23 -17.52
C SER A 81 -6.06 12.41 -16.40
N LEU A 82 -5.22 12.09 -15.42
CA LEU A 82 -5.61 11.55 -14.13
C LEU A 82 -5.10 12.48 -13.04
N LYS A 83 -5.97 12.87 -12.11
CA LYS A 83 -5.58 13.46 -10.82
C LYS A 83 -5.99 12.54 -9.70
N CYS A 84 -5.08 12.33 -8.75
CA CYS A 84 -5.39 11.52 -7.58
C CYS A 84 -4.72 12.07 -6.32
N PHE A 85 -5.35 11.83 -5.18
CA PHE A 85 -4.81 12.11 -3.86
C PHE A 85 -5.34 11.12 -2.83
N VAL A 86 -4.57 10.88 -1.79
CA VAL A 86 -5.00 10.19 -0.57
C VAL A 86 -5.34 11.26 0.45
N HIS A 87 -6.54 11.23 1.02
CA HIS A 87 -6.99 12.24 1.96
C HIS A 87 -6.05 12.32 3.18
N ALA A 88 -5.76 13.54 3.64
CA ALA A 88 -4.79 13.73 4.70
C ALA A 88 -5.21 13.15 6.05
N GLU A 89 -6.52 13.08 6.34
CA GLU A 89 -7.05 12.69 7.65
C GLU A 89 -8.03 11.51 7.58
N LYS A 90 -8.75 11.34 6.46
CA LYS A 90 -9.75 10.27 6.30
C LYS A 90 -9.13 9.07 5.58
N PRO A 91 -9.52 7.82 5.89
CA PRO A 91 -8.98 6.60 5.29
C PRO A 91 -9.54 6.38 3.87
N LEU A 92 -9.40 7.36 2.99
CA LEU A 92 -9.89 7.32 1.61
C LEU A 92 -8.94 8.03 0.65
N GLY A 93 -9.06 7.71 -0.63
CA GLY A 93 -8.38 8.42 -1.69
C GLY A 93 -9.29 8.63 -2.90
N TRP A 94 -9.02 9.67 -3.65
CA TRP A 94 -9.79 10.07 -4.82
C TRP A 94 -8.97 9.95 -6.10
N PHE A 95 -9.68 9.66 -7.18
CA PHE A 95 -9.15 9.75 -8.53
C PHE A 95 -10.17 10.42 -9.46
N VAL A 96 -9.66 11.21 -10.38
CA VAL A 96 -10.46 11.88 -11.40
C VAL A 96 -9.75 11.70 -12.74
N PHE A 97 -10.40 11.00 -13.65
CA PHE A 97 -9.99 10.88 -15.04
C PHE A 97 -10.77 11.84 -15.91
N GLU A 98 -10.07 12.47 -16.84
CA GLU A 98 -10.65 13.28 -17.91
C GLU A 98 -10.18 12.73 -19.26
N GLY A 99 -11.12 12.63 -20.22
CA GLY A 99 -10.82 12.18 -21.58
C GLY A 99 -11.13 10.71 -21.86
N GLU A 100 -11.70 9.97 -20.89
CA GLU A 100 -12.14 8.61 -21.09
C GLU A 100 -13.66 8.53 -21.29
N GLY A 101 -14.08 7.71 -22.26
CA GLY A 101 -15.50 7.53 -22.59
C GLY A 101 -16.24 6.51 -21.73
N ASP A 102 -17.48 6.28 -22.08
CA ASP A 102 -18.30 5.26 -21.44
C ASP A 102 -17.67 3.85 -21.56
N GLY A 103 -17.71 3.08 -20.47
CA GLY A 103 -17.11 1.75 -20.39
C GLY A 103 -15.69 1.73 -19.83
N PHE A 104 -15.11 2.87 -19.47
CA PHE A 104 -13.87 2.93 -18.72
C PHE A 104 -14.13 2.59 -17.24
N ILE A 105 -14.01 1.30 -16.91
CA ILE A 105 -14.42 0.73 -15.62
C ILE A 105 -13.18 0.34 -14.82
N PRO A 106 -12.98 0.92 -13.62
CA PRO A 106 -11.90 0.50 -12.72
C PRO A 106 -12.12 -0.94 -12.22
N SER A 107 -11.02 -1.62 -11.89
CA SER A 107 -11.05 -2.93 -11.27
C SER A 107 -10.18 -2.97 -10.01
N LEU A 108 -10.59 -3.77 -9.02
CA LEU A 108 -9.74 -4.13 -7.89
C LEU A 108 -9.03 -5.45 -8.20
N VAL A 109 -7.71 -5.45 -8.10
CA VAL A 109 -6.87 -6.63 -8.34
C VAL A 109 -6.26 -7.07 -7.00
N PRO A 110 -6.76 -8.17 -6.41
CA PRO A 110 -6.23 -8.66 -5.15
C PRO A 110 -4.82 -9.25 -5.34
N PRO A 111 -4.01 -9.31 -4.26
CA PRO A 111 -2.74 -9.98 -4.29
C PRO A 111 -2.90 -11.46 -4.66
N VAL A 112 -1.94 -12.02 -5.39
CA VAL A 112 -1.93 -13.44 -5.75
C VAL A 112 -1.31 -14.24 -4.61
N TYR A 113 -2.11 -15.11 -3.97
CA TYR A 113 -1.71 -15.90 -2.80
C TYR A 113 -1.07 -17.25 -3.17
N ASP A 114 -1.34 -17.76 -4.36
CA ASP A 114 -0.86 -19.08 -4.84
C ASP A 114 0.11 -18.89 -6.02
N ARG A 115 1.31 -18.38 -5.72
CA ARG A 115 2.38 -18.30 -6.72
C ARG A 115 3.29 -19.52 -6.64
N ALA A 116 3.79 -19.94 -7.78
CA ALA A 116 4.86 -20.94 -7.82
C ALA A 116 6.07 -20.42 -7.04
N VAL A 117 6.52 -21.17 -6.05
CA VAL A 117 7.72 -20.85 -5.29
C VAL A 117 8.90 -20.89 -6.25
N THR A 118 9.55 -19.78 -6.47
CA THR A 118 10.86 -19.80 -7.13
C THR A 118 11.88 -20.27 -6.09
N ASN A 119 12.67 -21.27 -6.44
CA ASN A 119 13.76 -21.77 -5.57
C ASN A 119 14.94 -20.77 -5.50
N ASN A 120 14.68 -19.49 -5.50
CA ASN A 120 15.71 -18.50 -5.36
C ASN A 120 16.01 -18.32 -3.87
N ALA A 121 17.24 -18.60 -3.47
CA ALA A 121 17.71 -18.48 -2.08
C ALA A 121 17.57 -17.05 -1.50
N ASN A 122 17.28 -16.06 -2.33
CA ASN A 122 17.03 -14.67 -1.95
C ASN A 122 15.54 -14.34 -1.75
N ASP A 123 14.63 -15.29 -1.95
CA ASP A 123 13.21 -15.12 -1.69
C ASP A 123 12.89 -15.33 -0.18
N HIS A 124 13.56 -14.59 0.68
CA HIS A 124 13.40 -14.68 2.14
C HIS A 124 12.01 -14.24 2.63
N GLY A 125 11.23 -13.59 1.80
CA GLY A 125 9.86 -13.20 2.13
C GLY A 125 8.80 -14.23 1.75
N GLY A 126 9.15 -15.18 0.94
CA GLY A 126 8.26 -16.18 0.37
C GLY A 126 7.09 -15.55 -0.40
N PRO A 127 7.02 -15.68 -1.72
CA PRO A 127 5.93 -15.09 -2.50
C PRO A 127 4.59 -15.79 -2.29
N ASN A 128 4.49 -16.69 -1.33
CA ASN A 128 3.38 -17.63 -1.20
C ASN A 128 2.72 -17.51 0.16
N LEU A 129 1.74 -16.59 0.26
CA LEU A 129 0.91 -16.44 1.46
C LEU A 129 0.11 -17.70 1.79
N LYS A 130 -0.24 -18.52 0.79
CA LYS A 130 -0.89 -19.81 1.00
C LYS A 130 -0.05 -20.76 1.83
N ARG A 131 1.28 -20.78 1.64
CA ARG A 131 2.22 -21.56 2.46
C ARG A 131 2.14 -21.18 3.94
N LEU A 132 1.88 -19.92 4.23
CA LEU A 132 1.70 -19.39 5.59
C LEU A 132 0.28 -19.58 6.14
N GLY A 133 -0.61 -20.26 5.39
CA GLY A 133 -1.97 -20.54 5.82
C GLY A 133 -3.00 -19.44 5.52
N TYR A 134 -2.63 -18.41 4.76
CA TYR A 134 -3.57 -17.40 4.30
C TYR A 134 -4.32 -17.89 3.05
N SER A 135 -5.62 -17.63 3.01
CA SER A 135 -6.47 -17.87 1.84
C SER A 135 -6.70 -16.58 1.06
N GLN A 136 -6.89 -16.71 -0.24
CA GLN A 136 -7.32 -15.61 -1.10
C GLN A 136 -8.66 -15.03 -0.59
N GLY A 137 -8.74 -13.71 -0.52
CA GLY A 137 -9.98 -13.01 -0.20
C GLY A 137 -10.96 -12.99 -1.38
N GLU A 138 -12.12 -12.42 -1.14
CA GLU A 138 -13.24 -12.40 -2.07
C GLU A 138 -13.49 -11.00 -2.61
N ILE A 139 -13.79 -10.91 -3.92
CA ILE A 139 -14.22 -9.68 -4.59
C ILE A 139 -15.72 -9.77 -4.82
N GLU A 140 -16.41 -8.70 -4.43
CA GLU A 140 -17.84 -8.52 -4.66
C GLU A 140 -18.07 -7.30 -5.55
N HIS A 141 -18.86 -7.48 -6.60
CA HIS A 141 -19.37 -6.39 -7.43
C HIS A 141 -20.76 -6.01 -6.95
N LEU A 142 -20.90 -4.82 -6.44
CA LEU A 142 -22.12 -4.30 -5.87
C LEU A 142 -22.82 -3.31 -6.82
N PRO A 143 -24.13 -3.04 -6.63
CA PRO A 143 -24.82 -1.97 -7.36
C PRO A 143 -24.12 -0.61 -7.25
N ASP A 144 -24.50 0.31 -8.12
CA ASP A 144 -24.03 1.71 -8.12
C ASP A 144 -22.51 1.87 -8.34
N ASN A 145 -21.94 1.03 -9.23
CA ASN A 145 -20.53 1.07 -9.59
C ASN A 145 -19.61 0.98 -8.35
N LYS A 146 -19.78 -0.07 -7.57
CA LYS A 146 -19.01 -0.34 -6.38
C LYS A 146 -18.42 -1.75 -6.41
N ILE A 147 -17.14 -1.86 -6.04
CA ILE A 147 -16.43 -3.13 -5.87
C ILE A 147 -15.84 -3.15 -4.46
N VAL A 148 -15.96 -4.30 -3.79
CA VAL A 148 -15.40 -4.51 -2.45
C VAL A 148 -14.54 -5.78 -2.46
N TYR A 149 -13.36 -5.70 -1.89
CA TYR A 149 -12.48 -6.83 -1.63
C TYR A 149 -12.35 -7.05 -0.12
N ASN A 150 -12.63 -8.26 0.34
CA ASN A 150 -12.57 -8.67 1.73
C ASN A 150 -11.49 -9.73 1.94
N GLN A 151 -10.57 -9.51 2.88
CA GLN A 151 -9.44 -10.38 3.15
C GLN A 151 -9.32 -10.70 4.64
N LYS A 152 -9.19 -11.98 4.96
CA LYS A 152 -8.81 -12.44 6.29
C LYS A 152 -7.29 -12.39 6.46
N GLY A 153 -6.83 -11.86 7.58
CA GLY A 153 -5.45 -11.85 8.00
C GLY A 153 -5.16 -12.85 9.11
N TRP A 154 -4.20 -12.54 9.98
CA TRP A 154 -3.82 -13.40 11.10
C TRP A 154 -4.84 -13.32 12.26
N GLY A 155 -5.23 -14.48 12.79
CA GLY A 155 -6.22 -14.57 13.89
C GLY A 155 -7.57 -14.01 13.46
N ASP A 156 -8.11 -13.09 14.26
CA ASP A 156 -9.39 -12.44 13.99
C ASP A 156 -9.26 -11.15 13.16
N PHE A 157 -8.05 -10.82 12.73
CA PHE A 157 -7.81 -9.65 11.89
C PHE A 157 -8.35 -9.87 10.48
N SER A 158 -9.01 -8.87 9.95
CA SER A 158 -9.40 -8.79 8.55
C SER A 158 -9.35 -7.35 8.05
N TYR A 159 -9.32 -7.18 6.73
CA TYR A 159 -9.42 -5.87 6.12
C TYR A 159 -10.30 -5.90 4.89
N SER A 160 -10.81 -4.74 4.52
CA SER A 160 -11.60 -4.53 3.31
C SER A 160 -11.05 -3.36 2.52
N VAL A 161 -11.09 -3.48 1.20
CA VAL A 161 -10.83 -2.38 0.27
C VAL A 161 -12.07 -2.18 -0.58
N ALA A 162 -12.58 -0.97 -0.64
CA ALA A 162 -13.73 -0.63 -1.46
C ALA A 162 -13.37 0.47 -2.47
N VAL A 163 -13.98 0.42 -3.65
CA VAL A 163 -13.93 1.48 -4.65
C VAL A 163 -15.33 1.75 -5.18
N LYS A 164 -15.67 3.03 -5.34
CA LYS A 164 -16.92 3.49 -5.95
C LYS A 164 -16.64 4.60 -6.93
N TRP A 165 -17.39 4.63 -8.04
CA TRP A 165 -17.17 5.66 -9.06
C TRP A 165 -18.46 6.09 -9.74
N LYS A 166 -18.39 7.27 -10.35
CA LYS A 166 -19.42 7.81 -11.24
C LYS A 166 -18.78 8.25 -12.56
N GLN A 167 -19.42 7.92 -13.67
CA GLN A 167 -19.05 8.35 -15.01
C GLN A 167 -20.03 9.40 -15.48
N SER A 168 -19.53 10.47 -16.09
CA SER A 168 -20.35 11.52 -16.72
C SER A 168 -19.65 12.01 -17.99
N GLY A 169 -20.13 11.56 -19.13
CA GLY A 169 -19.47 11.82 -20.41
C GLY A 169 -18.04 11.27 -20.41
N ASN A 170 -17.06 12.11 -20.67
CA ASN A 170 -15.65 11.78 -20.70
C ASN A 170 -14.93 11.95 -19.35
N ARG A 171 -15.67 12.08 -18.26
CA ARG A 171 -15.12 12.26 -16.91
C ARG A 171 -15.53 11.13 -16.00
N LEU A 172 -14.55 10.44 -15.40
CA LEU A 172 -14.76 9.47 -14.35
C LEU A 172 -14.24 10.02 -13.03
N VAL A 173 -15.08 10.02 -12.00
CA VAL A 173 -14.71 10.41 -10.63
C VAL A 173 -14.92 9.18 -9.73
N GLY A 174 -13.92 8.81 -8.96
CA GLY A 174 -14.04 7.71 -8.03
C GLY A 174 -13.28 7.94 -6.73
N VAL A 175 -13.73 7.20 -5.73
CA VAL A 175 -13.18 7.18 -4.38
C VAL A 175 -12.89 5.74 -3.98
N TRP A 176 -11.82 5.52 -3.26
CA TRP A 176 -11.49 4.24 -2.65
C TRP A 176 -11.20 4.40 -1.15
N SER A 177 -11.41 3.36 -0.39
CA SER A 177 -11.10 3.28 1.03
C SER A 177 -10.54 1.92 1.39
N ALA A 178 -9.73 1.89 2.44
CA ALA A 178 -9.26 0.65 3.05
C ALA A 178 -9.44 0.74 4.56
N THR A 179 -10.12 -0.26 5.13
CA THR A 179 -10.35 -0.35 6.58
C THR A 179 -10.05 -1.75 7.09
N SER A 180 -9.95 -1.90 8.39
CA SER A 180 -9.70 -3.21 9.01
C SER A 180 -10.68 -3.48 10.16
N SER A 181 -10.70 -4.72 10.64
CA SER A 181 -11.49 -5.14 11.81
C SER A 181 -11.10 -4.46 13.13
N LEU A 182 -10.09 -3.58 13.11
CA LEU A 182 -9.69 -2.77 14.28
C LEU A 182 -10.47 -1.47 14.39
N VAL A 183 -11.29 -1.13 13.39
CA VAL A 183 -12.15 0.05 13.38
C VAL A 183 -13.58 -0.37 13.05
N ASP A 184 -14.56 0.35 13.59
CA ASP A 184 -15.99 0.02 13.41
C ASP A 184 -16.49 0.37 12.00
N GLU A 185 -15.86 1.35 11.35
CA GLU A 185 -16.30 1.87 10.08
C GLU A 185 -15.83 0.99 8.91
N LYS A 186 -16.77 0.65 8.04
CA LYS A 186 -16.52 -0.21 6.87
C LYS A 186 -16.12 0.59 5.64
N ALA A 187 -15.15 0.08 4.88
CA ALA A 187 -14.68 0.73 3.65
C ALA A 187 -15.81 1.02 2.66
N GLU A 188 -16.80 0.12 2.57
CA GLU A 188 -17.96 0.30 1.67
C GLU A 188 -18.86 1.48 2.05
N ASN A 189 -19.01 1.78 3.37
CA ASN A 189 -19.80 2.91 3.84
C ASN A 189 -19.02 4.23 3.60
N ILE A 190 -17.72 4.22 3.88
CA ILE A 190 -16.86 5.39 3.63
C ILE A 190 -16.93 5.84 2.17
N VAL A 191 -16.85 4.91 1.21
CA VAL A 191 -16.92 5.28 -0.20
C VAL A 191 -18.33 5.74 -0.63
N ASP A 192 -19.39 5.25 0.02
CA ASP A 192 -20.75 5.73 -0.21
C ASP A 192 -20.93 7.16 0.26
N GLU A 193 -20.59 7.45 1.51
CA GLU A 193 -20.67 8.78 2.12
C GLU A 193 -19.77 9.79 1.39
N ALA A 194 -18.52 9.40 1.13
CA ALA A 194 -17.60 10.27 0.41
C ALA A 194 -18.10 10.62 -1.00
N MET A 195 -18.73 9.67 -1.70
CA MET A 195 -19.30 9.95 -3.03
C MET A 195 -20.48 10.90 -2.98
N GLU A 196 -21.22 10.94 -1.87
CA GLU A 196 -22.30 11.93 -1.64
C GLU A 196 -21.74 13.31 -1.29
N GLU A 197 -20.74 13.40 -0.42
CA GLU A 197 -20.06 14.63 -0.05
C GLU A 197 -19.31 15.26 -1.23
N GLY A 198 -18.72 14.44 -2.07
CA GLY A 198 -18.08 14.81 -3.32
C GLY A 198 -16.60 15.20 -3.20
N VAL A 199 -15.87 15.00 -4.30
CA VAL A 199 -14.42 15.21 -4.38
C VAL A 199 -13.98 16.64 -4.06
N ILE A 200 -14.80 17.64 -4.33
CA ILE A 200 -14.44 19.06 -4.12
C ILE A 200 -14.35 19.37 -2.62
N SER A 201 -15.31 18.87 -1.81
CA SER A 201 -15.30 19.04 -0.36
C SER A 201 -14.07 18.38 0.25
N HIS A 202 -13.84 17.13 -0.08
CA HIS A 202 -12.69 16.37 0.42
C HIS A 202 -11.34 16.95 -0.02
N TYR A 203 -11.26 17.49 -1.24
CA TYR A 203 -10.05 18.16 -1.68
C TYR A 203 -9.77 19.45 -0.90
N ALA A 204 -10.81 20.21 -0.54
CA ALA A 204 -10.65 21.41 0.26
C ALA A 204 -10.09 21.11 1.67
N GLU A 205 -10.64 20.12 2.37
CA GLU A 205 -10.16 19.65 3.66
C GLU A 205 -8.71 19.11 3.56
N HIS A 206 -8.44 18.27 2.56
CA HIS A 206 -7.11 17.72 2.29
C HIS A 206 -6.08 18.84 2.04
N LYS A 207 -6.43 19.84 1.26
CA LYS A 207 -5.56 20.98 0.94
C LYS A 207 -5.28 21.83 2.18
N GLU A 208 -6.29 22.10 3.01
CA GLU A 208 -6.15 22.85 4.25
C GLU A 208 -5.13 22.19 5.18
N TRP A 209 -5.22 20.89 5.37
CA TRP A 209 -4.26 20.13 6.17
C TRP A 209 -2.81 20.25 5.62
N TRP A 210 -2.64 20.10 4.29
CA TRP A 210 -1.32 20.21 3.68
C TRP A 210 -0.77 21.64 3.73
N ASP A 211 -1.61 22.65 3.61
CA ASP A 211 -1.21 24.06 3.75
C ASP A 211 -0.72 24.35 5.18
N GLU A 212 -1.44 23.84 6.20
CA GLU A 212 -1.03 23.95 7.60
C GLU A 212 0.28 23.19 7.86
N PHE A 213 0.37 21.93 7.43
CA PHE A 213 1.55 21.11 7.62
C PHE A 213 2.80 21.76 7.00
N ASN A 214 2.72 22.20 5.76
CA ASN A 214 3.82 22.88 5.07
C ASN A 214 4.15 24.27 5.65
N GLY A 215 3.19 24.92 6.31
CA GLY A 215 3.38 26.19 6.98
C GLY A 215 4.23 26.11 8.27
N ARG A 216 4.39 24.92 8.84
CA ARG A 216 5.10 24.72 10.11
C ARG A 216 6.63 24.92 10.02
N SER A 217 7.21 24.60 8.85
CA SER A 217 8.66 24.77 8.64
C SER A 217 9.04 25.00 7.20
N SER A 218 10.10 25.76 6.98
CA SER A 218 10.66 25.93 5.65
C SER A 218 12.16 26.17 5.71
N ILE A 219 12.87 25.79 4.65
CA ILE A 219 14.27 26.14 4.48
C ILE A 219 14.48 26.83 3.13
N SER A 220 15.50 27.66 3.07
CA SER A 220 16.02 28.19 1.81
C SER A 220 17.54 28.19 1.88
N ILE A 221 18.16 27.38 1.04
CA ILE A 221 19.63 27.21 1.00
C ILE A 221 20.14 27.38 -0.43
N PRO A 222 21.42 27.75 -0.62
CA PRO A 222 22.00 27.96 -1.93
C PRO A 222 21.95 26.72 -2.83
N ASP A 223 22.17 25.53 -2.27
CA ASP A 223 22.11 24.27 -3.01
C ASP A 223 20.66 23.82 -3.18
N LYS A 224 20.13 23.98 -4.38
CA LYS A 224 18.73 23.64 -4.71
C LYS A 224 18.46 22.14 -4.81
N VAL A 225 19.49 21.31 -4.97
CA VAL A 225 19.34 19.84 -4.95
C VAL A 225 19.07 19.37 -3.52
N ILE A 226 19.85 19.88 -2.56
CA ILE A 226 19.66 19.55 -1.14
C ILE A 226 18.35 20.14 -0.63
N GLU A 227 18.01 21.39 -1.00
CA GLU A 227 16.72 22.00 -0.65
C GLU A 227 15.54 21.15 -1.16
N LYS A 228 15.60 20.69 -2.41
CA LYS A 228 14.58 19.80 -2.97
C LYS A 228 14.49 18.47 -2.20
N GLN A 229 15.64 17.89 -1.82
CA GLN A 229 15.66 16.65 -1.02
C GLN A 229 15.00 16.85 0.34
N TYR A 230 15.26 17.96 1.01
CA TYR A 230 14.57 18.29 2.26
C TYR A 230 13.04 18.27 2.10
N TYR A 231 12.51 18.95 1.08
CA TYR A 231 11.07 18.97 0.84
C TYR A 231 10.50 17.60 0.44
N ASN A 232 11.29 16.78 -0.27
CA ASN A 232 10.91 15.40 -0.54
C ASN A 232 10.75 14.59 0.75
N GLU A 233 11.67 14.71 1.70
CA GLU A 233 11.59 13.98 2.98
C GLU A 233 10.44 14.51 3.85
N VAL A 234 10.23 15.84 3.90
CA VAL A 234 9.09 16.44 4.59
C VAL A 234 7.77 15.90 4.03
N TYR A 235 7.63 15.84 2.70
CA TYR A 235 6.46 15.27 2.06
C TYR A 235 6.25 13.79 2.44
N LYS A 236 7.30 12.96 2.39
CA LYS A 236 7.24 11.55 2.79
C LYS A 236 6.78 11.41 4.24
N MET A 237 7.36 12.18 5.15
CA MET A 237 6.96 12.16 6.56
C MET A 237 5.49 12.59 6.74
N GLY A 238 5.09 13.68 6.08
CA GLY A 238 3.70 14.11 6.07
C GLY A 238 2.73 13.09 5.46
N SER A 239 3.19 12.22 4.57
CA SER A 239 2.35 11.18 3.96
C SER A 239 2.16 9.95 4.84
N VAL A 240 3.08 9.61 5.75
CA VAL A 240 3.11 8.34 6.46
C VAL A 240 3.03 8.44 7.99
N ALA A 241 3.23 9.63 8.57
CA ALA A 241 3.20 9.85 10.00
C ALA A 241 1.97 10.66 10.42
N ARG A 242 1.21 10.13 11.35
CA ARG A 242 0.06 10.79 12.00
C ARG A 242 0.10 10.49 13.48
N GLU A 243 -0.36 11.45 14.30
CA GLU A 243 -0.38 11.31 15.76
C GLU A 243 -1.24 10.11 16.21
N ASP A 244 -2.37 9.93 15.56
CA ASP A 244 -3.37 8.89 15.93
C ASP A 244 -3.27 7.63 15.05
N SER A 245 -2.19 7.46 14.29
CA SER A 245 -1.98 6.29 13.43
C SER A 245 -0.92 5.35 13.96
N TYR A 246 -1.03 4.08 13.62
CA TYR A 246 0.05 3.13 13.86
C TYR A 246 1.34 3.58 13.18
N PRO A 247 2.50 3.43 13.85
CA PRO A 247 3.78 3.75 13.25
C PRO A 247 4.01 2.90 11.99
N ILE A 248 4.68 3.49 11.01
CA ILE A 248 5.06 2.76 9.81
C ILE A 248 6.03 1.63 10.13
N SER A 249 5.95 0.52 9.39
CA SER A 249 6.97 -0.53 9.45
C SER A 249 8.30 -0.06 8.85
N LEU A 250 9.38 -0.83 9.05
CA LEU A 250 10.70 -0.56 8.46
C LEU A 250 10.65 -0.29 6.94
N GLN A 251 9.75 -0.95 6.23
CA GLN A 251 9.56 -0.76 4.80
C GLN A 251 8.50 0.27 4.46
N SER A 252 7.88 0.88 5.48
CA SER A 252 6.78 1.82 5.30
C SER A 252 5.62 1.18 4.54
N VAL A 253 4.90 1.98 3.76
CA VAL A 253 3.81 1.55 2.88
C VAL A 253 4.30 1.12 1.49
N TRP A 254 5.56 1.35 1.18
CA TRP A 254 6.15 1.00 -0.12
C TRP A 254 6.53 -0.47 -0.16
N THR A 255 5.56 -1.29 -0.52
CA THR A 255 5.74 -2.74 -0.72
C THR A 255 5.37 -3.10 -2.14
N ALA A 256 5.85 -4.26 -2.60
CA ALA A 256 5.48 -4.76 -3.90
C ALA A 256 3.97 -5.07 -3.97
N ASP A 257 3.27 -4.47 -4.93
CA ASP A 257 1.82 -4.60 -5.10
C ASP A 257 1.39 -5.94 -5.71
N ASN A 258 2.35 -6.76 -6.12
CA ASN A 258 2.12 -8.00 -6.84
C ASN A 258 1.96 -9.24 -5.94
N GLY A 259 1.72 -9.07 -4.64
CA GLY A 259 1.56 -10.15 -3.66
C GLY A 259 2.87 -10.78 -3.20
N ASN A 260 4.03 -10.23 -3.55
CA ASN A 260 5.28 -10.62 -2.94
C ASN A 260 5.34 -10.10 -1.51
N LEU A 261 5.67 -10.99 -0.57
CA LEU A 261 5.93 -10.57 0.80
C LEU A 261 7.23 -9.77 0.87
N PRO A 262 7.26 -8.66 1.59
CA PRO A 262 8.51 -8.00 1.89
C PRO A 262 9.40 -8.93 2.73
N PRO A 263 10.72 -8.88 2.56
CA PRO A 263 11.66 -9.73 3.33
C PRO A 263 11.59 -9.46 4.84
N TRP A 264 11.16 -8.29 5.25
CA TRP A 264 11.04 -7.86 6.65
C TRP A 264 9.58 -7.78 7.05
N LYS A 265 9.19 -8.46 8.11
CA LYS A 265 7.80 -8.51 8.60
C LYS A 265 7.43 -7.32 9.48
N GLY A 266 8.16 -6.24 9.38
CA GLY A 266 7.90 -4.97 10.01
C GLY A 266 8.12 -4.96 11.51
N ASP A 267 9.16 -4.26 11.94
CA ASP A 267 9.56 -4.20 13.34
C ASP A 267 9.78 -2.75 13.76
N TYR A 268 8.78 -2.20 14.37
CA TYR A 268 8.90 -1.01 15.22
C TYR A 268 7.95 -1.14 16.40
#